data_a207e646293dae4fd3aed2bf655e5dcf
#
_entry.id   a207e646293dae4fd3aed2bf655e5dcf
#
_cell.length_a   1.000
_cell.length_b   1.000
_cell.length_c   1.000
_cell.angle_alpha   90.00
_cell.angle_beta   90.00
_cell.angle_gamma   90.00
#
_symmetry.space_group_name_H-M   'P 1'
#
loop_
_entity.id
_entity.type
_entity.pdbx_description
1 polymer ?
#
loop_
_entity_poly.entity_id
_entity_poly.type
_entity_poly.pdbx_seq_one_letter_code
_entity_poly.pdbx_strand_id
1 'polypeptide(L)'
;SIDEYSSENFVARNPYTNKSYSLVQSPQIQKEAAATTIGTNFRIVDCYRGEKTDATHSNIFQQIDIEFANKREEEIRSVARRIVETCFREIVGIALTVDEIYSYENLVKLYGTDCPNLKNGFLIEEKDGRYSIGIASPEEMKQILPFISKIQVCEILGEQIVFVDKYPIERVREIRDELISLTGKREETNATELLGYWVSDMPYAECKNGIIKPTHHIMSKPKSSLEENFSFLNLTDEELCRLKCNSFDLLVCTPDRVVEVLGGDERISDFKTQYEAIRRMGYDPEQYAFLLETLKFNDEHSKTKLGGFAIGVDRFAQFLSGTNNMKFVQLFPTNLPNGELVHAISLEDMSEER
;
A
#
# COMPACT_ATOMS: atom_id res chain seq x y z
N SER A 1 16.95 12.98 9.20
CA SER A 1 15.99 12.13 8.48
C SER A 1 14.82 12.99 8.11
N ILE A 2 14.34 12.79 6.92
CA ILE A 2 13.12 13.43 6.44
C ILE A 2 11.98 12.65 7.06
N ASP A 3 10.99 13.36 7.54
CA ASP A 3 9.74 12.79 8.01
C ASP A 3 8.90 12.42 6.77
N GLU A 4 9.19 11.26 6.20
CA GLU A 4 8.47 10.75 5.02
C GLU A 4 7.06 10.27 5.40
N TYR A 5 6.91 9.93 6.66
CA TYR A 5 5.69 9.44 7.26
C TYR A 5 5.34 10.34 8.44
N SER A 6 4.07 10.54 8.69
CA SER A 6 3.57 11.36 9.83
C SER A 6 3.87 10.76 11.22
N SER A 7 4.79 9.81 11.31
CA SER A 7 5.20 9.15 12.54
C SER A 7 6.33 9.92 13.24
N GLU A 8 6.38 9.85 14.55
CA GLU A 8 7.50 10.42 15.33
C GLU A 8 8.80 9.70 14.99
N ASN A 9 9.90 10.46 15.00
CA ASN A 9 11.24 9.94 14.73
C ASN A 9 11.88 9.36 15.99
N PHE A 10 12.48 8.17 15.88
CA PHE A 10 13.44 7.71 16.86
C PHE A 10 14.73 8.51 16.74
N VAL A 11 15.23 9.02 17.88
CA VAL A 11 16.43 9.85 17.93
C VAL A 11 17.50 9.15 18.75
N ALA A 12 18.65 8.93 18.12
CA ALA A 12 19.86 8.45 18.79
C ALA A 12 20.78 9.63 19.08
N ARG A 13 21.31 9.71 20.32
CA ARG A 13 22.27 10.74 20.74
C ARG A 13 23.66 10.17 20.82
N ASN A 14 24.60 10.80 20.15
CA ASN A 14 26.01 10.44 20.28
C ASN A 14 26.57 11.06 21.57
N PRO A 15 27.01 10.26 22.54
CA PRO A 15 27.48 10.77 23.85
C PRO A 15 28.79 11.58 23.75
N TYR A 16 29.61 11.33 22.74
CA TYR A 16 30.90 12.01 22.55
C TYR A 16 30.77 13.37 21.87
N THR A 17 29.89 13.47 20.87
CA THR A 17 29.71 14.70 20.08
C THR A 17 28.51 15.51 20.54
N ASN A 18 27.68 14.97 21.40
CA ASN A 18 26.41 15.53 21.86
C ASN A 18 25.40 15.82 20.71
N LYS A 19 25.63 15.25 19.54
CA LYS A 19 24.75 15.37 18.38
C LYS A 19 23.65 14.32 18.41
N SER A 20 22.47 14.71 18.01
CA SER A 20 21.33 13.83 17.83
C SER A 20 21.17 13.47 16.36
N TYR A 21 20.78 12.24 16.09
CA TYR A 21 20.55 11.69 14.77
C TYR A 21 19.18 11.00 14.77
N SER A 22 18.36 11.27 13.78
CA SER A 22 17.14 10.49 13.58
C SER A 22 17.51 9.13 12.98
N LEU A 23 16.88 8.07 13.46
CA LEU A 23 16.99 6.74 12.84
C LEU A 23 16.21 6.68 11.52
N VAL A 24 16.58 5.75 10.67
CA VAL A 24 16.01 5.63 9.32
C VAL A 24 14.58 5.12 9.40
N GLN A 25 13.63 5.88 8.88
CA GLN A 25 12.23 5.46 8.71
C GLN A 25 12.03 4.65 7.43
N SER A 26 12.77 5.01 6.37
CA SER A 26 12.82 4.35 5.07
C SER A 26 14.15 4.71 4.38
N PRO A 27 14.75 3.80 3.60
CA PRO A 27 15.97 4.09 2.82
C PRO A 27 15.67 4.80 1.49
N GLN A 28 14.46 5.36 1.29
CA GLN A 28 13.96 5.87 0.01
C GLN A 28 14.96 6.80 -0.67
N ILE A 29 15.39 7.86 0.00
CA ILE A 29 16.25 8.89 -0.60
C ILE A 29 17.65 8.35 -0.92
N GLN A 30 18.19 7.48 -0.05
CA GLN A 30 19.51 6.89 -0.29
C GLN A 30 19.49 5.94 -1.50
N LYS A 31 18.42 5.16 -1.70
CA LYS A 31 18.34 4.26 -2.84
C LYS A 31 18.09 5.00 -4.15
N GLU A 32 17.34 6.13 -4.14
CA GLU A 32 17.20 7.01 -5.28
C GLU A 32 18.55 7.64 -5.69
N ALA A 33 19.29 8.16 -4.72
CA ALA A 33 20.63 8.69 -4.96
C ALA A 33 21.58 7.62 -5.54
N ALA A 34 21.51 6.39 -5.05
CA ALA A 34 22.25 5.28 -5.62
C ALA A 34 21.80 4.98 -7.07
N ALA A 35 20.50 4.99 -7.35
CA ALA A 35 19.99 4.69 -8.67
C ALA A 35 20.41 5.71 -9.75
N THR A 36 20.58 6.99 -9.37
CA THR A 36 21.08 8.02 -10.30
C THR A 36 22.57 7.85 -10.65
N THR A 37 23.33 7.12 -9.85
CA THR A 37 24.79 6.98 -10.01
C THR A 37 25.25 5.58 -10.40
N ILE A 38 24.76 4.54 -9.72
CA ILE A 38 25.15 3.15 -9.94
C ILE A 38 24.07 2.31 -10.61
N GLY A 39 22.87 2.85 -10.81
CA GLY A 39 21.74 2.17 -11.44
C GLY A 39 20.87 1.39 -10.46
N THR A 40 20.13 0.40 -10.99
CA THR A 40 19.23 -0.42 -10.18
C THR A 40 19.94 -1.03 -8.97
N ASN A 41 19.34 -0.85 -7.81
CA ASN A 41 19.90 -1.33 -6.54
C ASN A 41 18.82 -1.81 -5.59
N PHE A 42 19.22 -2.54 -4.54
CA PHE A 42 18.33 -2.92 -3.45
C PHE A 42 19.04 -2.82 -2.10
N ARG A 43 18.25 -2.69 -1.06
CA ARG A 43 18.71 -2.72 0.33
C ARG A 43 17.79 -3.58 1.18
N ILE A 44 18.38 -4.26 2.16
CA ILE A 44 17.67 -4.82 3.31
C ILE A 44 18.05 -3.96 4.50
N VAL A 45 17.06 -3.37 5.17
CA VAL A 45 17.30 -2.32 6.17
C VAL A 45 16.31 -2.41 7.31
N ASP A 46 16.78 -2.14 8.53
CA ASP A 46 15.92 -1.92 9.69
C ASP A 46 15.33 -0.51 9.62
N CYS A 47 14.01 -0.43 9.68
CA CYS A 47 13.25 0.81 9.69
C CYS A 47 12.70 1.06 11.09
N TYR A 48 12.67 2.35 11.49
CA TYR A 48 12.29 2.80 12.82
C TYR A 48 11.18 3.85 12.70
N ARG A 49 9.95 3.50 13.11
CA ARG A 49 8.80 4.40 13.07
C ARG A 49 8.16 4.50 14.44
N GLY A 50 7.97 5.74 14.94
CA GLY A 50 7.32 6.02 16.21
C GLY A 50 5.80 5.94 16.12
N GLU A 51 5.27 4.82 15.62
CA GLU A 51 3.85 4.59 15.45
C GLU A 51 3.27 3.75 16.60
N LYS A 52 1.95 3.81 16.76
CA LYS A 52 1.26 2.90 17.67
C LYS A 52 1.35 1.48 17.12
N THR A 53 1.92 0.58 17.93
CA THR A 53 2.05 -0.83 17.55
C THR A 53 0.72 -1.58 17.67
N ASP A 54 0.48 -2.49 16.72
CA ASP A 54 -0.67 -3.41 16.73
C ASP A 54 -0.26 -4.80 16.21
N ALA A 55 -1.20 -5.60 15.74
CA ALA A 55 -0.94 -6.92 15.19
C ALA A 55 -0.17 -6.88 13.84
N THR A 56 -0.21 -5.76 13.13
CA THR A 56 0.35 -5.57 11.79
C THR A 56 1.40 -4.47 11.72
N HIS A 57 1.62 -3.72 12.81
CA HIS A 57 2.58 -2.62 12.90
C HIS A 57 3.55 -2.82 14.07
N SER A 58 4.84 -2.67 13.77
CA SER A 58 5.92 -2.65 14.75
C SER A 58 6.73 -1.36 14.59
N ASN A 59 7.25 -0.85 15.71
CA ASN A 59 8.13 0.33 15.67
C ASN A 59 9.47 0.06 14.99
N ILE A 60 9.93 -1.21 15.02
CA ILE A 60 11.16 -1.66 14.38
C ILE A 60 10.80 -2.85 13.51
N PHE A 61 11.12 -2.75 12.24
CA PHE A 61 10.81 -3.80 11.27
C PHE A 61 11.82 -3.75 10.11
N GLN A 62 11.95 -4.84 9.39
CA GLN A 62 12.81 -4.90 8.21
C GLN A 62 12.04 -4.66 6.93
N GLN A 63 12.70 -3.96 5.99
CA GLN A 63 12.24 -3.82 4.62
C GLN A 63 13.27 -4.33 3.62
N ILE A 64 12.79 -4.98 2.57
CA ILE A 64 13.51 -5.15 1.32
C ILE A 64 13.04 -4.04 0.40
N ASP A 65 13.95 -3.14 0.08
CA ASP A 65 13.69 -1.96 -0.73
C ASP A 65 14.45 -2.05 -2.04
N ILE A 66 13.76 -1.92 -3.17
CA ILE A 66 14.35 -2.01 -4.50
C ILE A 66 14.07 -0.72 -5.27
N GLU A 67 15.09 -0.14 -5.87
CA GLU A 67 14.97 1.02 -6.74
C GLU A 67 15.54 0.70 -8.12
N PHE A 68 14.76 0.97 -9.14
CA PHE A 68 15.10 0.72 -10.54
C PHE A 68 15.50 2.02 -11.24
N ALA A 69 16.52 1.90 -12.06
CA ALA A 69 16.90 2.91 -13.03
C ALA A 69 16.25 2.61 -14.38
N ASN A 70 15.53 3.59 -14.94
CA ASN A 70 14.95 3.54 -16.29
C ASN A 70 13.96 2.38 -16.54
N LYS A 71 13.17 2.04 -15.51
CA LYS A 71 12.05 1.10 -15.63
C LYS A 71 10.72 1.82 -15.48
N ARG A 72 9.72 1.35 -16.24
CA ARG A 72 8.33 1.80 -16.11
C ARG A 72 7.58 0.98 -15.07
N GLU A 73 6.49 1.51 -14.58
CA GLU A 73 5.61 0.87 -13.60
C GLU A 73 5.33 -0.61 -13.91
N GLU A 74 4.96 -0.92 -15.15
CA GLU A 74 4.65 -2.30 -15.59
C GLU A 74 5.83 -3.27 -15.43
N GLU A 75 7.05 -2.81 -15.76
CA GLU A 75 8.26 -3.61 -15.62
C GLU A 75 8.60 -3.81 -14.14
N ILE A 76 8.40 -2.78 -13.31
CA ILE A 76 8.61 -2.84 -11.86
C ILE A 76 7.62 -3.83 -11.22
N ARG A 77 6.33 -3.72 -11.54
CA ARG A 77 5.30 -4.67 -11.09
C ARG A 77 5.59 -6.11 -11.53
N SER A 78 6.09 -6.29 -12.75
CA SER A 78 6.46 -7.63 -13.24
C SER A 78 7.57 -8.28 -12.40
N VAL A 79 8.57 -7.50 -11.97
CA VAL A 79 9.63 -8.02 -11.08
C VAL A 79 9.06 -8.29 -9.69
N ALA A 80 8.28 -7.37 -9.14
CA ALA A 80 7.64 -7.51 -7.84
C ALA A 80 6.75 -8.76 -7.77
N ARG A 81 5.89 -8.96 -8.77
CA ARG A 81 5.06 -10.17 -8.93
C ARG A 81 5.89 -11.45 -8.89
N ARG A 82 6.94 -11.53 -9.69
CA ARG A 82 7.80 -12.72 -9.75
C ARG A 82 8.47 -13.04 -8.42
N ILE A 83 8.89 -12.03 -7.67
CA ILE A 83 9.46 -12.21 -6.33
C ILE A 83 8.42 -12.81 -5.39
N VAL A 84 7.24 -12.20 -5.32
CA VAL A 84 6.18 -12.63 -4.41
C VAL A 84 5.67 -14.02 -4.76
N GLU A 85 5.32 -14.30 -6.03
CA GLU A 85 4.89 -15.63 -6.50
C GLU A 85 5.95 -16.71 -6.22
N THR A 86 7.23 -16.38 -6.41
CA THR A 86 8.32 -17.31 -6.12
C THR A 86 8.42 -17.62 -4.64
N CYS A 87 8.34 -16.61 -3.77
CA CYS A 87 8.36 -16.82 -2.33
C CYS A 87 7.19 -17.69 -1.86
N PHE A 88 5.97 -17.46 -2.36
CA PHE A 88 4.82 -18.29 -2.01
C PHE A 88 5.02 -19.75 -2.45
N ARG A 89 5.44 -19.96 -3.68
CA ARG A 89 5.65 -21.31 -4.21
C ARG A 89 6.77 -22.04 -3.48
N GLU A 90 7.94 -21.42 -3.30
CA GLU A 90 9.14 -22.09 -2.79
C GLU A 90 9.14 -22.23 -1.26
N ILE A 91 8.51 -21.31 -0.52
CA ILE A 91 8.53 -21.32 0.96
C ILE A 91 7.31 -22.04 1.52
N VAL A 92 6.13 -21.78 0.96
CA VAL A 92 4.85 -22.27 1.53
C VAL A 92 4.24 -23.40 0.70
N GLY A 93 4.65 -23.54 -0.56
CA GLY A 93 4.05 -24.52 -1.49
C GLY A 93 2.65 -24.14 -1.96
N ILE A 94 2.27 -22.86 -1.85
CA ILE A 94 0.97 -22.34 -2.27
C ILE A 94 1.12 -21.60 -3.58
N ALA A 95 0.19 -21.81 -4.53
CA ALA A 95 0.10 -21.02 -5.73
C ALA A 95 -0.50 -19.65 -5.42
N LEU A 96 0.13 -18.59 -5.92
CA LEU A 96 -0.42 -17.24 -5.91
C LEU A 96 -0.66 -16.82 -7.35
N THR A 97 -1.89 -16.48 -7.68
CA THR A 97 -2.28 -15.89 -8.97
C THR A 97 -2.46 -14.40 -8.82
N VAL A 98 -1.73 -13.62 -9.61
CA VAL A 98 -1.77 -12.14 -9.59
C VAL A 98 -2.00 -11.66 -11.03
N ASP A 99 -3.23 -11.43 -11.42
CA ASP A 99 -3.52 -11.10 -12.80
C ASP A 99 -4.24 -9.77 -13.02
N GLU A 100 -5.04 -9.31 -12.08
CA GLU A 100 -5.91 -8.17 -12.30
C GLU A 100 -5.35 -6.87 -11.73
N ILE A 101 -5.66 -5.76 -12.42
CA ILE A 101 -5.31 -4.40 -12.01
C ILE A 101 -6.60 -3.60 -11.85
N TYR A 102 -6.81 -3.10 -10.67
CA TYR A 102 -7.95 -2.24 -10.35
C TYR A 102 -7.46 -0.82 -10.07
N SER A 103 -8.21 0.18 -10.53
CA SER A 103 -7.93 1.55 -10.11
C SER A 103 -8.45 1.77 -8.68
N TYR A 104 -7.69 2.51 -7.88
CA TYR A 104 -8.08 2.93 -6.53
C TYR A 104 -9.49 3.52 -6.49
N GLU A 105 -9.79 4.45 -7.41
CA GLU A 105 -11.09 5.12 -7.49
C GLU A 105 -12.24 4.13 -7.68
N ASN A 106 -12.06 3.12 -8.55
CA ASN A 106 -13.09 2.11 -8.79
C ASN A 106 -13.32 1.23 -7.56
N LEU A 107 -12.25 0.81 -6.88
CA LEU A 107 -12.39 -0.01 -5.66
C LEU A 107 -13.12 0.78 -4.57
N VAL A 108 -12.72 2.00 -4.31
CA VAL A 108 -13.39 2.86 -3.33
C VAL A 108 -14.86 3.14 -3.73
N LYS A 109 -15.11 3.40 -5.02
CA LYS A 109 -16.47 3.62 -5.53
C LYS A 109 -17.34 2.37 -5.37
N LEU A 110 -16.85 1.19 -5.76
CA LEU A 110 -17.67 -0.03 -5.78
C LEU A 110 -17.77 -0.69 -4.40
N TYR A 111 -16.69 -0.70 -3.62
CA TYR A 111 -16.61 -1.47 -2.37
C TYR A 111 -16.54 -0.61 -1.11
N GLY A 112 -16.31 0.71 -1.24
CA GLY A 112 -16.14 1.62 -0.09
C GLY A 112 -14.77 1.52 0.58
N THR A 113 -13.86 0.75 0.00
CA THR A 113 -12.48 0.54 0.44
C THR A 113 -11.59 0.29 -0.77
N ASP A 114 -10.32 0.58 -0.65
CA ASP A 114 -9.27 0.28 -1.63
C ASP A 114 -8.73 -1.16 -1.53
N CYS A 115 -9.08 -1.89 -0.47
CA CYS A 115 -8.62 -3.25 -0.20
C CYS A 115 -9.78 -4.26 0.02
N PRO A 116 -10.75 -4.40 -0.93
CA PRO A 116 -11.83 -5.35 -0.80
C PRO A 116 -11.34 -6.80 -0.94
N ASN A 117 -11.94 -7.74 -0.20
CA ASN A 117 -11.72 -9.16 -0.47
C ASN A 117 -12.46 -9.59 -1.74
N LEU A 118 -11.72 -9.74 -2.84
CA LEU A 118 -12.26 -10.14 -4.15
C LEU A 118 -12.38 -11.66 -4.32
N LYS A 119 -11.72 -12.46 -3.48
CA LYS A 119 -11.79 -13.92 -3.51
C LYS A 119 -13.21 -14.44 -3.20
N ASN A 120 -14.02 -13.64 -2.52
CA ASN A 120 -15.39 -14.01 -2.17
C ASN A 120 -16.33 -14.19 -3.38
N GLY A 121 -15.93 -13.77 -4.59
CA GLY A 121 -16.64 -14.06 -5.83
C GLY A 121 -17.87 -13.18 -6.12
N PHE A 122 -18.38 -12.43 -5.16
CA PHE A 122 -19.48 -11.48 -5.38
C PHE A 122 -18.93 -10.12 -5.82
N LEU A 123 -18.44 -10.08 -7.06
CA LEU A 123 -17.85 -8.84 -7.62
C LEU A 123 -18.95 -7.85 -7.98
N ILE A 124 -18.76 -6.59 -7.61
CA ILE A 124 -19.63 -5.49 -8.01
C ILE A 124 -19.10 -4.91 -9.30
N GLU A 125 -19.98 -4.78 -10.29
CA GLU A 125 -19.69 -4.10 -11.56
C GLU A 125 -20.67 -2.94 -11.76
N GLU A 126 -20.25 -1.96 -12.53
CA GLU A 126 -21.09 -0.86 -13.00
C GLU A 126 -21.07 -0.81 -14.52
N LYS A 127 -22.26 -0.87 -15.12
CA LYS A 127 -22.42 -0.75 -16.56
C LYS A 127 -23.65 0.12 -16.87
N ASP A 128 -23.47 1.12 -17.71
CA ASP A 128 -24.55 2.01 -18.17
C ASP A 128 -25.36 2.64 -17.01
N GLY A 129 -24.70 2.96 -15.88
CA GLY A 129 -25.31 3.55 -14.69
C GLY A 129 -26.10 2.58 -13.82
N ARG A 130 -25.99 1.28 -14.08
CA ARG A 130 -26.54 0.19 -13.26
C ARG A 130 -25.45 -0.59 -12.58
N TYR A 131 -25.69 -0.99 -11.34
CA TYR A 131 -24.83 -1.92 -10.64
C TYR A 131 -25.29 -3.35 -10.82
N SER A 132 -24.33 -4.28 -10.80
CA SER A 132 -24.60 -5.71 -10.74
C SER A 132 -23.64 -6.39 -9.76
N ILE A 133 -24.07 -7.54 -9.23
CA ILE A 133 -23.24 -8.43 -8.42
C ILE A 133 -23.11 -9.76 -9.15
N GLY A 134 -21.89 -10.18 -9.43
CA GLY A 134 -21.58 -11.47 -10.05
C GLY A 134 -21.85 -12.65 -9.12
N ILE A 135 -22.25 -13.78 -9.67
CA ILE A 135 -22.49 -15.05 -8.98
C ILE A 135 -21.60 -16.10 -9.62
N ALA A 136 -20.73 -16.73 -8.86
CA ALA A 136 -19.69 -17.59 -9.43
C ALA A 136 -20.18 -19.02 -9.74
N SER A 137 -21.28 -19.52 -9.13
CA SER A 137 -21.74 -20.89 -9.35
C SER A 137 -23.26 -21.08 -9.22
N PRO A 138 -23.83 -22.14 -9.88
CA PRO A 138 -25.23 -22.52 -9.68
C PRO A 138 -25.58 -22.90 -8.25
N GLU A 139 -24.64 -23.43 -7.49
CA GLU A 139 -24.81 -23.77 -6.08
C GLU A 139 -25.01 -22.52 -5.22
N GLU A 140 -24.22 -21.50 -5.45
CA GLU A 140 -24.38 -20.18 -4.79
C GLU A 140 -25.74 -19.59 -5.12
N MET A 141 -26.14 -19.64 -6.39
CA MET A 141 -27.44 -19.16 -6.82
C MET A 141 -28.57 -19.80 -6.00
N LYS A 142 -28.53 -21.13 -5.76
CA LYS A 142 -29.53 -21.83 -4.94
C LYS A 142 -29.56 -21.35 -3.50
N GLN A 143 -28.40 -21.06 -2.91
CA GLN A 143 -28.30 -20.58 -1.54
C GLN A 143 -28.85 -19.16 -1.38
N ILE A 144 -28.59 -18.27 -2.34
CA ILE A 144 -28.96 -16.86 -2.25
C ILE A 144 -30.37 -16.55 -2.76
N LEU A 145 -30.94 -17.41 -3.63
CA LEU A 145 -32.26 -17.18 -4.26
C LEU A 145 -33.38 -16.84 -3.25
N PRO A 146 -33.52 -17.53 -2.09
CA PRO A 146 -34.55 -17.19 -1.10
C PRO A 146 -34.39 -15.79 -0.50
N PHE A 147 -33.17 -15.25 -0.48
CA PHE A 147 -32.88 -13.91 -0.04
C PHE A 147 -33.15 -12.90 -1.16
N ILE A 148 -32.57 -13.10 -2.34
CA ILE A 148 -32.72 -12.20 -3.49
C ILE A 148 -34.19 -12.03 -3.93
N SER A 149 -35.00 -13.10 -3.89
CA SER A 149 -36.41 -13.05 -4.26
C SER A 149 -37.24 -12.08 -3.40
N LYS A 150 -36.75 -11.66 -2.25
CA LYS A 150 -37.40 -10.68 -1.37
C LYS A 150 -37.00 -9.23 -1.71
N ILE A 151 -35.96 -9.06 -2.53
CA ILE A 151 -35.44 -7.75 -2.92
C ILE A 151 -36.13 -7.34 -4.22
N GLN A 152 -37.05 -6.36 -4.14
CA GLN A 152 -37.87 -5.93 -5.27
C GLN A 152 -37.17 -5.05 -6.29
N VAL A 153 -35.92 -4.65 -6.02
CA VAL A 153 -35.17 -3.65 -6.82
C VAL A 153 -34.06 -4.28 -7.66
N CYS A 154 -34.05 -5.60 -7.81
CA CYS A 154 -33.05 -6.30 -8.63
C CYS A 154 -33.70 -7.45 -9.41
N GLU A 155 -33.03 -7.83 -10.49
CA GLU A 155 -33.37 -8.98 -11.33
C GLU A 155 -32.16 -9.91 -11.46
N ILE A 156 -32.40 -11.18 -11.66
CA ILE A 156 -31.34 -12.15 -11.95
C ILE A 156 -31.25 -12.32 -13.46
N LEU A 157 -30.11 -11.93 -14.03
CA LEU A 157 -29.81 -12.06 -15.45
C LEU A 157 -28.56 -12.93 -15.63
N GLY A 158 -28.77 -14.21 -15.96
CA GLY A 158 -27.67 -15.17 -16.04
C GLY A 158 -26.99 -15.37 -14.68
N GLU A 159 -25.70 -15.09 -14.62
CA GLU A 159 -24.87 -15.18 -13.41
C GLU A 159 -24.70 -13.84 -12.69
N GLN A 160 -25.63 -12.91 -12.89
CA GLN A 160 -25.59 -11.59 -12.28
C GLN A 160 -26.92 -11.22 -11.61
N ILE A 161 -26.83 -10.55 -10.47
CA ILE A 161 -27.93 -9.80 -9.83
C ILE A 161 -27.80 -8.37 -10.32
N VAL A 162 -28.73 -7.91 -11.15
CA VAL A 162 -28.72 -6.57 -11.74
C VAL A 162 -29.73 -5.68 -11.01
N PHE A 163 -29.28 -4.54 -10.54
CA PHE A 163 -30.10 -3.58 -9.83
C PHE A 163 -30.79 -2.59 -10.79
N VAL A 164 -31.89 -2.00 -10.34
CA VAL A 164 -32.57 -0.94 -11.11
C VAL A 164 -31.67 0.29 -11.28
N ASP A 165 -32.01 1.13 -12.27
CA ASP A 165 -31.27 2.37 -12.54
C ASP A 165 -31.14 3.24 -11.29
N LYS A 166 -29.94 3.82 -11.09
CA LYS A 166 -29.64 4.74 -9.98
C LYS A 166 -29.88 4.14 -8.59
N TYR A 167 -29.81 2.82 -8.46
CA TYR A 167 -29.84 2.20 -7.13
C TYR A 167 -28.62 2.62 -6.32
N PRO A 168 -28.75 2.99 -5.02
CA PRO A 168 -27.62 3.47 -4.23
C PRO A 168 -26.55 2.41 -4.06
N ILE A 169 -25.29 2.75 -4.35
CA ILE A 169 -24.16 1.82 -4.26
C ILE A 169 -23.95 1.29 -2.83
N GLU A 170 -24.23 2.08 -1.82
CA GLU A 170 -24.17 1.68 -0.41
C GLU A 170 -25.07 0.48 -0.13
N ARG A 171 -26.25 0.49 -0.72
CA ARG A 171 -27.21 -0.64 -0.60
C ARG A 171 -26.75 -1.87 -1.37
N VAL A 172 -26.11 -1.69 -2.52
CA VAL A 172 -25.50 -2.81 -3.27
C VAL A 172 -24.41 -3.47 -2.44
N ARG A 173 -23.57 -2.69 -1.76
CA ARG A 173 -22.53 -3.19 -0.85
C ARG A 173 -23.13 -3.98 0.33
N GLU A 174 -24.15 -3.45 0.98
CA GLU A 174 -24.87 -4.15 2.07
C GLU A 174 -25.42 -5.51 1.62
N ILE A 175 -26.05 -5.56 0.44
CA ILE A 175 -26.55 -6.81 -0.14
C ILE A 175 -25.39 -7.77 -0.42
N ARG A 176 -24.28 -7.30 -1.02
CA ARG A 176 -23.09 -8.12 -1.24
C ARG A 176 -22.55 -8.74 0.06
N ASP A 177 -22.44 -7.96 1.13
CA ASP A 177 -21.94 -8.44 2.42
C ASP A 177 -22.87 -9.49 3.01
N GLU A 178 -24.17 -9.36 2.82
CA GLU A 178 -25.16 -10.35 3.24
C GLU A 178 -25.07 -11.64 2.41
N LEU A 179 -24.85 -11.55 1.10
CA LEU A 179 -24.59 -12.71 0.23
C LEU A 179 -23.35 -13.48 0.64
N ILE A 180 -22.26 -12.79 0.97
CA ILE A 180 -21.03 -13.40 1.49
C ILE A 180 -21.32 -14.14 2.81
N SER A 181 -22.10 -13.55 3.70
CA SER A 181 -22.49 -14.15 4.97
C SER A 181 -23.36 -15.40 4.78
N LEU A 182 -24.33 -15.36 3.87
CA LEU A 182 -25.25 -16.47 3.59
C LEU A 182 -24.55 -17.68 2.96
N THR A 183 -23.51 -17.46 2.16
CA THR A 183 -22.79 -18.53 1.47
C THR A 183 -21.62 -19.09 2.29
N GLY A 184 -21.30 -18.51 3.45
CA GLY A 184 -20.18 -18.95 4.28
C GLY A 184 -18.79 -18.75 3.67
N LYS A 185 -18.68 -17.99 2.57
CA LYS A 185 -17.43 -17.82 1.82
C LYS A 185 -16.28 -17.18 2.61
N ARG A 186 -16.55 -16.61 3.79
CA ARG A 186 -15.50 -16.15 4.70
C ARG A 186 -14.79 -17.28 5.44
N GLU A 187 -15.35 -18.51 5.43
CA GLU A 187 -14.90 -19.64 6.24
C GLU A 187 -14.09 -20.69 5.46
N GLU A 188 -13.87 -20.52 4.14
CA GLU A 188 -13.07 -21.46 3.35
C GLU A 188 -11.58 -21.36 3.71
N THR A 189 -11.16 -22.17 4.70
CA THR A 189 -9.80 -22.16 5.27
C THR A 189 -8.77 -22.96 4.47
N ASN A 190 -9.18 -23.78 3.50
CA ASN A 190 -8.30 -24.69 2.74
C ASN A 190 -7.94 -24.10 1.36
N ALA A 191 -7.29 -22.97 1.32
CA ALA A 191 -6.83 -22.40 0.07
C ALA A 191 -5.47 -22.99 -0.34
N THR A 192 -5.48 -23.89 -1.31
CA THR A 192 -4.28 -24.29 -2.04
C THR A 192 -3.82 -23.22 -3.03
N GLU A 193 -4.65 -22.20 -3.23
CA GLU A 193 -4.43 -21.10 -4.15
C GLU A 193 -4.88 -19.77 -3.53
N LEU A 194 -4.04 -18.74 -3.65
CA LEU A 194 -4.35 -17.39 -3.24
C LEU A 194 -4.57 -16.49 -4.45
N LEU A 195 -5.44 -15.50 -4.29
CA LEU A 195 -5.69 -14.46 -5.28
C LEU A 195 -4.97 -13.18 -4.85
N GLY A 196 -4.09 -12.69 -5.71
CA GLY A 196 -3.50 -11.36 -5.61
C GLY A 196 -4.04 -10.44 -6.70
N TYR A 197 -4.13 -9.16 -6.41
CA TYR A 197 -4.48 -8.13 -7.39
C TYR A 197 -3.72 -6.84 -7.15
N TRP A 198 -3.54 -6.07 -8.20
CA TRP A 198 -2.91 -4.75 -8.14
C TRP A 198 -3.97 -3.68 -7.94
N VAL A 199 -3.65 -2.74 -7.06
CA VAL A 199 -4.35 -1.44 -6.96
C VAL A 199 -3.43 -0.40 -7.58
N SER A 200 -3.93 0.39 -8.51
CA SER A 200 -3.17 1.44 -9.21
C SER A 200 -3.93 2.76 -9.23
N ASP A 201 -3.31 3.79 -9.79
CA ASP A 201 -3.93 5.11 -9.96
C ASP A 201 -4.31 5.77 -8.63
N MET A 202 -3.48 5.56 -7.61
CA MET A 202 -3.73 6.18 -6.32
C MET A 202 -3.67 7.70 -6.40
N PRO A 203 -4.48 8.41 -5.60
CA PRO A 203 -4.40 9.86 -5.53
C PRO A 203 -3.04 10.29 -4.95
N TYR A 204 -2.51 11.42 -5.43
CA TYR A 204 -1.26 11.97 -4.91
C TYR A 204 -1.37 12.34 -3.43
N ALA A 205 -2.51 12.89 -3.05
CA ALA A 205 -2.77 13.35 -1.69
C ALA A 205 -4.19 13.02 -1.23
N GLU A 206 -4.35 12.92 0.08
CA GLU A 206 -5.62 12.87 0.76
C GLU A 206 -5.91 14.20 1.44
N CYS A 207 -7.17 14.64 1.39
CA CYS A 207 -7.65 15.80 2.12
C CYS A 207 -8.63 15.36 3.22
N LYS A 208 -8.17 15.35 4.46
CA LYS A 208 -9.00 15.01 5.63
C LYS A 208 -8.99 16.18 6.63
N ASN A 209 -10.17 16.70 6.97
CA ASN A 209 -10.35 17.79 7.93
C ASN A 209 -9.54 19.07 7.60
N GLY A 210 -9.39 19.38 6.30
CA GLY A 210 -8.59 20.53 5.84
C GLY A 210 -7.08 20.33 5.91
N ILE A 211 -6.62 19.13 6.24
CA ILE A 211 -5.20 18.76 6.22
C ILE A 211 -4.94 17.90 4.97
N ILE A 212 -3.98 18.32 4.17
CA ILE A 212 -3.52 17.61 2.97
C ILE A 212 -2.27 16.82 3.33
N LYS A 213 -2.28 15.53 3.04
CA LYS A 213 -1.13 14.62 3.22
C LYS A 213 -0.91 13.79 1.96
N PRO A 214 0.34 13.44 1.62
CA PRO A 214 0.60 12.48 0.55
C PRO A 214 -0.08 11.14 0.86
N THR A 215 -0.64 10.48 -0.15
CA THR A 215 -1.24 9.14 0.03
C THR A 215 -0.17 8.08 0.22
N HIS A 216 0.86 8.06 -0.62
CA HIS A 216 2.05 7.23 -0.46
C HIS A 216 3.18 8.06 0.13
N HIS A 217 3.89 8.78 -0.72
CA HIS A 217 4.92 9.73 -0.33
C HIS A 217 5.06 10.85 -1.37
N ILE A 218 5.74 11.92 -0.96
CA ILE A 218 5.87 13.15 -1.74
C ILE A 218 6.66 12.97 -3.04
N MET A 219 7.39 11.84 -3.21
CA MET A 219 8.18 11.53 -4.38
C MET A 219 7.39 10.78 -5.47
N SER A 220 6.14 10.36 -5.21
CA SER A 220 5.31 9.66 -6.19
C SER A 220 5.05 10.51 -7.43
N LYS A 221 5.25 9.94 -8.62
CA LYS A 221 5.14 10.66 -9.88
C LYS A 221 3.68 10.77 -10.34
N PRO A 222 3.16 11.99 -10.52
CA PRO A 222 1.84 12.18 -11.11
C PRO A 222 1.80 11.73 -12.57
N LYS A 223 0.68 11.14 -12.99
CA LYS A 223 0.46 10.75 -14.40
C LYS A 223 0.48 11.95 -15.34
N SER A 224 -0.08 13.08 -14.91
CA SER A 224 -0.09 14.34 -15.68
C SER A 224 1.23 15.10 -15.67
N SER A 225 2.25 14.67 -14.94
CA SER A 225 3.56 15.35 -14.90
C SER A 225 4.29 15.41 -16.25
N LEU A 226 3.82 14.66 -17.25
CA LEU A 226 4.32 14.69 -18.62
C LEU A 226 3.62 15.74 -19.52
N GLU A 227 2.56 16.39 -19.02
CA GLU A 227 1.89 17.46 -19.75
C GLU A 227 2.77 18.71 -19.79
N GLU A 228 2.78 19.41 -20.94
CA GLU A 228 3.70 20.52 -21.23
C GLU A 228 3.64 21.67 -20.21
N ASN A 229 2.49 21.89 -19.58
CA ASN A 229 2.28 22.98 -18.61
C ASN A 229 2.02 22.49 -17.18
N PHE A 230 2.35 21.24 -16.86
CA PHE A 230 2.15 20.72 -15.51
C PHE A 230 3.01 21.46 -14.49
N SER A 231 2.38 21.91 -13.41
CA SER A 231 3.06 22.47 -12.24
C SER A 231 2.20 22.23 -10.98
N PHE A 232 2.81 21.66 -9.97
CA PHE A 232 2.16 21.47 -8.67
C PHE A 232 1.65 22.78 -8.04
N LEU A 233 2.36 23.89 -8.28
CA LEU A 233 2.03 25.19 -7.71
C LEU A 233 0.74 25.79 -8.26
N ASN A 234 0.30 25.32 -9.42
CA ASN A 234 -0.93 25.79 -10.07
C ASN A 234 -2.18 24.99 -9.63
N LEU A 235 -2.01 23.87 -8.92
CA LEU A 235 -3.12 23.02 -8.53
C LEU A 235 -3.84 23.58 -7.30
N THR A 236 -5.17 23.57 -7.34
CA THR A 236 -6.02 23.71 -6.15
C THR A 236 -5.90 22.49 -5.24
N ASP A 237 -6.38 22.60 -4.00
CA ASP A 237 -6.41 21.46 -3.07
C ASP A 237 -7.24 20.29 -3.61
N GLU A 238 -8.35 20.60 -4.25
CA GLU A 238 -9.24 19.60 -4.86
C GLU A 238 -8.57 18.89 -6.04
N GLU A 239 -7.89 19.62 -6.91
CA GLU A 239 -7.12 19.04 -8.03
C GLU A 239 -5.94 18.19 -7.53
N LEU A 240 -5.26 18.64 -6.49
CA LEU A 240 -4.17 17.88 -5.87
C LEU A 240 -4.65 16.54 -5.30
N CYS A 241 -5.81 16.52 -4.63
CA CYS A 241 -6.40 15.29 -4.08
C CYS A 241 -6.99 14.36 -5.15
N ARG A 242 -7.23 14.86 -6.37
CA ARG A 242 -7.67 14.05 -7.52
C ARG A 242 -6.53 13.66 -8.46
N LEU A 243 -5.34 14.19 -8.24
CA LEU A 243 -4.17 13.93 -9.06
C LEU A 243 -3.75 12.46 -8.92
N LYS A 244 -3.80 11.70 -10.00
CA LYS A 244 -3.44 10.27 -10.01
C LYS A 244 -1.94 10.08 -10.20
N CYS A 245 -1.38 9.13 -9.48
CA CYS A 245 0.05 8.77 -9.56
C CYS A 245 0.28 7.44 -10.27
N ASN A 246 1.50 7.25 -10.75
CA ASN A 246 2.04 5.96 -11.16
C ASN A 246 2.45 5.15 -9.92
N SER A 247 1.52 4.94 -9.01
CA SER A 247 1.69 4.18 -7.78
C SER A 247 0.84 2.92 -7.79
N PHE A 248 1.28 1.90 -7.10
CA PHE A 248 0.64 0.60 -7.08
C PHE A 248 0.90 -0.14 -5.77
N ASP A 249 -0.11 -0.87 -5.30
CA ASP A 249 0.01 -1.84 -4.22
C ASP A 249 -0.35 -3.23 -4.72
N LEU A 250 0.33 -4.25 -4.21
CA LEU A 250 -0.06 -5.64 -4.37
C LEU A 250 -0.81 -6.10 -3.13
N LEU A 251 -2.06 -6.40 -3.33
CA LEU A 251 -2.94 -6.95 -2.31
C LEU A 251 -3.13 -8.44 -2.54
N VAL A 252 -3.13 -9.23 -1.47
CA VAL A 252 -3.42 -10.67 -1.53
C VAL A 252 -4.56 -11.01 -0.60
N CYS A 253 -5.56 -11.70 -1.16
CA CYS A 253 -6.74 -12.16 -0.47
C CYS A 253 -6.47 -13.49 0.24
N THR A 254 -6.66 -13.52 1.54
CA THR A 254 -6.82 -14.74 2.32
C THR A 254 -8.32 -14.99 2.59
N PRO A 255 -8.72 -16.13 3.14
CA PRO A 255 -10.12 -16.35 3.48
C PRO A 255 -10.70 -15.31 4.44
N ASP A 256 -9.90 -14.83 5.38
CA ASP A 256 -10.32 -13.97 6.48
C ASP A 256 -9.99 -12.49 6.29
N ARG A 257 -9.01 -12.17 5.44
CA ARG A 257 -8.53 -10.78 5.27
C ARG A 257 -7.87 -10.53 3.92
N VAL A 258 -7.61 -9.27 3.65
CA VAL A 258 -6.74 -8.80 2.57
C VAL A 258 -5.47 -8.22 3.17
N VAL A 259 -4.32 -8.55 2.61
CA VAL A 259 -3.02 -8.09 3.07
C VAL A 259 -2.31 -7.35 1.95
N GLU A 260 -1.89 -6.12 2.22
CA GLU A 260 -0.92 -5.41 1.38
C GLU A 260 0.46 -6.04 1.58
N VAL A 261 0.98 -6.66 0.54
CA VAL A 261 2.28 -7.36 0.55
C VAL A 261 3.42 -6.43 0.21
N LEU A 262 3.19 -5.52 -0.72
CA LEU A 262 4.15 -4.51 -1.14
C LEU A 262 3.44 -3.30 -1.72
N GLY A 263 4.11 -2.14 -1.63
CA GLY A 263 3.74 -0.91 -2.31
C GLY A 263 4.92 -0.34 -3.09
N GLY A 264 4.63 0.36 -4.18
CA GLY A 264 5.63 0.97 -5.04
C GLY A 264 5.07 2.04 -5.98
N ASP A 265 5.97 2.71 -6.66
CA ASP A 265 5.61 3.72 -7.68
C ASP A 265 6.76 4.04 -8.64
N GLU A 266 6.45 4.81 -9.68
CA GLU A 266 7.44 5.64 -10.37
C GLU A 266 7.65 6.93 -9.57
N ARG A 267 8.91 7.42 -9.52
CA ARG A 267 9.28 8.61 -8.77
C ARG A 267 9.30 9.85 -9.64
N ILE A 268 9.05 11.00 -9.03
CA ILE A 268 9.45 12.29 -9.62
C ILE A 268 10.97 12.24 -9.77
N SER A 269 11.46 12.32 -10.98
CA SER A 269 12.89 12.13 -11.28
C SER A 269 13.60 13.42 -11.69
N ASP A 270 12.95 14.58 -11.57
CA ASP A 270 13.50 15.89 -11.89
C ASP A 270 13.38 16.87 -10.72
N PHE A 271 14.35 17.75 -10.61
CA PHE A 271 14.45 18.73 -9.51
C PHE A 271 13.24 19.67 -9.45
N LYS A 272 12.83 20.22 -10.59
CA LYS A 272 11.78 21.26 -10.63
C LYS A 272 10.47 20.72 -10.10
N THR A 273 10.02 19.60 -10.64
CA THR A 273 8.75 18.98 -10.27
C THR A 273 8.76 18.58 -8.79
N GLN A 274 9.86 18.00 -8.29
CA GLN A 274 9.99 17.62 -6.89
C GLN A 274 10.00 18.83 -5.95
N TYR A 275 10.70 19.89 -6.30
CA TYR A 275 10.72 21.13 -5.53
C TYR A 275 9.32 21.74 -5.42
N GLU A 276 8.59 21.80 -6.54
CA GLU A 276 7.21 22.29 -6.56
C GLU A 276 6.27 21.43 -5.71
N ALA A 277 6.42 20.10 -5.75
CA ALA A 277 5.65 19.17 -4.93
C ALA A 277 5.88 19.43 -3.43
N ILE A 278 7.13 19.54 -2.99
CA ILE A 278 7.51 19.84 -1.60
C ILE A 278 6.87 21.16 -1.15
N ARG A 279 7.00 22.21 -1.95
CA ARG A 279 6.43 23.53 -1.67
C ARG A 279 4.90 23.49 -1.58
N ARG A 280 4.27 22.79 -2.53
CA ARG A 280 2.81 22.70 -2.63
C ARG A 280 2.19 21.94 -1.45
N MET A 281 2.91 20.95 -0.92
CA MET A 281 2.51 20.21 0.27
C MET A 281 2.81 20.95 1.58
N GLY A 282 3.40 22.15 1.53
CA GLY A 282 3.71 22.96 2.71
C GLY A 282 4.96 22.52 3.47
N TYR A 283 5.79 21.65 2.89
CA TYR A 283 7.05 21.23 3.51
C TYR A 283 8.18 22.23 3.22
N ASP A 284 9.18 22.25 4.10
CA ASP A 284 10.39 23.06 3.93
C ASP A 284 11.40 22.34 3.00
N PRO A 285 11.75 22.92 1.85
CA PRO A 285 12.73 22.33 0.93
C PRO A 285 14.10 22.06 1.57
N GLU A 286 14.51 22.80 2.58
CA GLU A 286 15.79 22.59 3.29
C GLU A 286 15.84 21.21 3.95
N GLN A 287 14.71 20.70 4.43
CA GLN A 287 14.62 19.35 4.97
C GLN A 287 14.86 18.27 3.94
N TYR A 288 14.61 18.57 2.66
CA TYR A 288 14.76 17.69 1.49
C TYR A 288 16.01 18.00 0.65
N ALA A 289 16.96 18.79 1.18
CA ALA A 289 18.12 19.24 0.45
C ALA A 289 18.89 18.11 -0.26
N PHE A 290 19.11 16.98 0.46
CA PHE A 290 19.82 15.84 -0.13
C PHE A 290 19.06 15.21 -1.33
N LEU A 291 17.74 15.08 -1.25
CA LEU A 291 16.91 14.62 -2.36
C LEU A 291 16.99 15.60 -3.54
N LEU A 292 16.81 16.89 -3.25
CA LEU A 292 16.82 17.94 -4.29
C LEU A 292 18.17 18.05 -4.98
N GLU A 293 19.27 17.96 -4.24
CA GLU A 293 20.63 17.91 -4.83
C GLU A 293 20.84 16.66 -5.68
N THR A 294 20.34 15.51 -5.23
CA THR A 294 20.36 14.26 -6.00
C THR A 294 19.63 14.42 -7.35
N LEU A 295 18.42 15.00 -7.32
CA LEU A 295 17.63 15.21 -8.54
C LEU A 295 18.25 16.28 -9.46
N LYS A 296 18.85 17.33 -8.90
CA LYS A 296 19.61 18.29 -9.69
C LYS A 296 20.79 17.64 -10.40
N PHE A 297 21.53 16.79 -9.69
CA PHE A 297 22.61 15.99 -10.31
C PHE A 297 22.05 15.07 -11.41
N ASN A 298 20.90 14.43 -11.16
CA ASN A 298 20.22 13.60 -12.14
C ASN A 298 19.86 14.37 -13.42
N ASP A 299 19.29 15.58 -13.30
CA ASP A 299 18.94 16.44 -14.44
C ASP A 299 20.16 16.83 -15.28
N GLU A 300 21.26 17.13 -14.61
CA GLU A 300 22.49 17.60 -15.27
C GLU A 300 23.30 16.45 -15.93
N HIS A 301 23.23 15.21 -15.39
CA HIS A 301 24.14 14.15 -15.77
C HIS A 301 23.47 12.88 -16.32
N SER A 302 22.63 12.22 -15.51
CA SER A 302 22.16 10.87 -15.82
C SER A 302 20.78 10.81 -16.48
N LYS A 303 19.91 11.75 -16.17
CA LYS A 303 18.51 11.79 -16.64
C LYS A 303 17.78 10.46 -16.41
N THR A 304 18.15 9.79 -15.34
CA THR A 304 17.60 8.49 -14.97
C THR A 304 16.16 8.64 -14.51
N LYS A 305 15.26 7.81 -15.03
CA LYS A 305 13.92 7.64 -14.48
C LYS A 305 14.00 6.70 -13.30
N LEU A 306 13.39 7.09 -12.19
CA LEU A 306 13.43 6.38 -10.94
C LEU A 306 12.07 5.72 -10.66
N GLY A 307 12.08 4.58 -10.00
CA GLY A 307 10.89 3.90 -9.56
C GLY A 307 11.24 2.62 -8.81
N GLY A 308 10.39 2.18 -7.91
CA GLY A 308 10.70 1.02 -7.10
C GLY A 308 9.55 0.56 -6.24
N PHE A 309 9.83 -0.40 -5.38
CA PHE A 309 8.89 -0.91 -4.39
C PHE A 309 9.60 -1.38 -3.12
N ALA A 310 8.83 -1.48 -2.05
CA ALA A 310 9.28 -2.01 -0.77
C ALA A 310 8.44 -3.20 -0.34
N ILE A 311 9.07 -4.21 0.25
CA ILE A 311 8.43 -5.34 0.92
C ILE A 311 8.78 -5.29 2.40
N GLY A 312 7.76 -5.15 3.27
CA GLY A 312 7.93 -5.30 4.71
C GLY A 312 8.18 -6.77 5.05
N VAL A 313 9.42 -7.11 5.43
CA VAL A 313 9.83 -8.52 5.66
C VAL A 313 9.00 -9.18 6.75
N ASP A 314 8.81 -8.49 7.88
CA ASP A 314 8.04 -9.03 9.01
C ASP A 314 6.57 -9.26 8.64
N ARG A 315 5.95 -8.30 7.92
CA ARG A 315 4.57 -8.42 7.44
C ARG A 315 4.44 -9.55 6.41
N PHE A 316 5.42 -9.66 5.53
CA PHE A 316 5.45 -10.73 4.54
C PHE A 316 5.64 -12.11 5.19
N ALA A 317 6.55 -12.22 6.17
CA ALA A 317 6.74 -13.44 6.96
C ALA A 317 5.48 -13.81 7.77
N GLN A 318 4.83 -12.81 8.38
CA GLN A 318 3.54 -12.99 9.04
C GLN A 318 2.51 -13.60 8.10
N PHE A 319 2.43 -13.07 6.88
CA PHE A 319 1.50 -13.54 5.88
C PHE A 319 1.84 -14.99 5.43
N LEU A 320 3.10 -15.26 5.11
CA LEU A 320 3.56 -16.61 4.71
C LEU A 320 3.33 -17.67 5.80
N SER A 321 3.46 -17.29 7.07
CA SER A 321 3.24 -18.21 8.20
C SER A 321 1.78 -18.41 8.60
N GLY A 322 0.85 -17.64 8.01
CA GLY A 322 -0.58 -17.70 8.33
C GLY A 322 -0.95 -17.17 9.72
N THR A 323 -0.03 -16.48 10.42
CA THR A 323 -0.33 -15.89 11.73
C THR A 323 -1.05 -14.55 11.61
N ASN A 324 -1.89 -14.22 12.61
CA ASN A 324 -2.62 -12.96 12.66
C ASN A 324 -1.84 -11.82 13.33
N ASN A 325 -0.64 -12.08 13.84
CA ASN A 325 0.15 -11.07 14.52
C ASN A 325 1.63 -11.21 14.13
N MET A 326 2.21 -10.12 13.55
CA MET A 326 3.59 -10.13 13.08
C MET A 326 4.62 -10.35 14.20
N LYS A 327 4.26 -10.10 15.46
CA LYS A 327 5.14 -10.35 16.61
C LYS A 327 5.46 -11.83 16.81
N PHE A 328 4.66 -12.74 16.25
CA PHE A 328 4.96 -14.18 16.28
C PHE A 328 6.03 -14.62 15.26
N VAL A 329 6.32 -13.78 14.27
CA VAL A 329 7.37 -14.07 13.28
C VAL A 329 8.65 -13.27 13.53
N GLN A 330 8.61 -12.28 14.41
CA GLN A 330 9.78 -11.53 14.83
C GLN A 330 10.56 -12.34 15.88
N LEU A 331 11.87 -12.54 15.67
CA LEU A 331 12.71 -13.27 16.60
C LEU A 331 12.84 -12.54 17.95
N PHE A 332 12.90 -11.21 17.90
CA PHE A 332 12.95 -10.32 19.07
C PHE A 332 11.93 -9.19 18.91
N PRO A 333 10.64 -9.48 19.16
CA PRO A 333 9.62 -8.43 19.06
C PRO A 333 9.82 -7.40 20.17
N THR A 334 9.66 -6.13 19.84
CA THR A 334 9.77 -5.03 20.82
C THR A 334 8.62 -5.05 21.84
N ASN A 335 7.46 -5.59 21.43
CA ASN A 335 6.31 -5.75 22.30
C ASN A 335 5.71 -7.15 22.13
N LEU A 336 5.21 -7.74 23.22
CA LEU A 336 4.41 -8.96 23.17
C LEU A 336 3.03 -8.70 22.51
N PRO A 337 2.34 -9.75 22.02
CA PRO A 337 1.01 -9.63 21.45
C PRO A 337 -0.03 -8.96 22.37
N ASN A 338 0.15 -9.05 23.69
CA ASN A 338 -0.69 -8.40 24.71
C ASN A 338 -0.32 -6.91 24.95
N GLY A 339 0.70 -6.38 24.25
CA GLY A 339 1.16 -5.01 24.39
C GLY A 339 2.27 -4.80 25.44
N GLU A 340 2.66 -5.85 26.19
CA GLU A 340 3.77 -5.76 27.15
C GLU A 340 5.12 -5.69 26.41
N LEU A 341 6.06 -4.89 26.93
CA LEU A 341 7.42 -4.78 26.40
C LEU A 341 8.22 -6.05 26.73
N VAL A 342 8.87 -6.63 25.73
CA VAL A 342 9.64 -7.89 25.90
C VAL A 342 11.03 -7.64 26.47
N HIS A 343 11.61 -6.47 26.30
CA HIS A 343 12.99 -6.15 26.68
C HIS A 343 13.21 -4.68 27.03
N ALA A 344 12.25 -4.06 27.71
CA ALA A 344 12.57 -2.81 28.38
C ALA A 344 13.17 -3.15 29.75
N ILE A 345 14.48 -3.36 29.78
CA ILE A 345 15.22 -2.91 30.96
C ILE A 345 15.08 -1.40 30.91
N SER A 346 14.17 -0.84 31.71
CA SER A 346 14.05 0.61 31.80
C SER A 346 15.40 1.15 32.29
N LEU A 347 15.78 2.34 31.84
CA LEU A 347 16.99 2.97 32.39
C LEU A 347 16.88 3.22 33.90
N GLU A 348 15.65 3.20 34.44
CA GLU A 348 15.35 3.24 35.87
C GLU A 348 15.73 1.94 36.56
N ASP A 349 15.46 0.77 35.97
CA ASP A 349 15.86 -0.55 36.51
C ASP A 349 17.39 -0.70 36.56
N MET A 350 18.12 -0.07 35.65
CA MET A 350 19.60 -0.07 35.67
C MET A 350 20.18 0.88 36.71
N SER A 351 19.40 1.79 37.24
CA SER A 351 19.87 2.76 38.26
C SER A 351 19.80 2.21 39.70
N GLU A 352 19.04 1.15 39.95
CA GLU A 352 18.89 0.52 41.27
C GLU A 352 19.96 -0.53 41.57
N GLU A 353 20.75 -0.97 40.58
CA GLU A 353 21.86 -1.95 40.73
C GLU A 353 23.26 -1.30 40.85
N ARG A 354 23.37 0.01 41.17
CA ARG A 354 24.66 0.67 41.40
C ARG A 354 24.82 1.16 42.84
#